data_7a9fae7688dbab5fb1122952492e3607
#
_entry.id   7a9fae7688dbab5fb1122952492e3607
#
_cell.length_a   1.000
_cell.length_b   1.000
_cell.length_c   1.000
_cell.angle_alpha   90.00
_cell.angle_beta   90.00
_cell.angle_gamma   90.00
#
_symmetry.space_group_name_H-M   'P 1'
#
loop_
_entity.id
_entity.type
_entity.pdbx_description
1 polymer ?
#
loop_
_entity_poly.entity_id
_entity_poly.type
_entity_poly.pdbx_seq_one_letter_code
_entity_poly.pdbx_strand_id
1 'polypeptide(L)'
;WEKWTDKETKEFQDQFIQWYEQEKRNLPWRYNRDPYRIWISEIMLQQTRVDTVIDYFYRFMEWFPTIEELANAPEEKLLKAWEGLGYYSRARNIQAAAKQIMSEFDGKMPQTPEEISSLKGIGPYTTGAIASIAFGLPEPAVDGNVMRVVSRLFCIEADIAKASSRKIFDEAMRKIIDEKHPGEFNQAMMDLGSAICTPTSPKCETCPIQAFCLANKRGIQTSFPVKTKKAKPKDVYYISAALQNHSGAYYFEERDSQKLLANMWTFPMMEVTQEEYERLLSLIHI
;
A
#
# COMPACT_ATOMS: atom_id res chain seq x y z
N TRP A 1 13.97 -6.81 -22.51
CA TRP A 1 14.98 -5.87 -22.00
C TRP A 1 16.37 -6.48 -22.06
N GLU A 2 17.42 -5.64 -22.15
CA GLU A 2 18.81 -6.09 -22.07
C GLU A 2 19.06 -6.76 -20.70
N LYS A 3 19.63 -7.96 -20.72
CA LYS A 3 20.03 -8.67 -19.51
C LYS A 3 21.39 -8.12 -19.08
N TRP A 4 21.47 -7.71 -17.83
CA TRP A 4 22.77 -7.40 -17.22
C TRP A 4 23.59 -8.68 -17.03
N THR A 5 24.88 -8.54 -17.07
CA THR A 5 25.81 -9.57 -16.61
C THR A 5 25.77 -9.69 -15.09
N ASP A 6 26.23 -10.80 -14.56
CA ASP A 6 26.31 -10.98 -13.08
C ASP A 6 27.16 -9.89 -12.42
N LYS A 7 28.21 -9.43 -13.13
CA LYS A 7 29.05 -8.33 -12.64
C LYS A 7 28.28 -7.01 -12.57
N GLU A 8 27.55 -6.65 -13.63
CA GLU A 8 26.74 -5.43 -13.64
C GLU A 8 25.63 -5.48 -12.59
N THR A 9 25.00 -6.63 -12.41
CA THR A 9 23.99 -6.84 -11.37
C THR A 9 24.60 -6.62 -9.97
N LYS A 10 25.80 -7.16 -9.74
CA LYS A 10 26.48 -7.02 -8.44
C LYS A 10 26.89 -5.56 -8.19
N GLU A 11 27.44 -4.88 -9.18
CA GLU A 11 27.80 -3.45 -9.07
C GLU A 11 26.58 -2.58 -8.78
N PHE A 12 25.46 -2.87 -9.44
CA PHE A 12 24.18 -2.20 -9.18
C PHE A 12 23.70 -2.45 -7.73
N GLN A 13 23.69 -3.69 -7.28
CA GLN A 13 23.26 -4.06 -5.92
C GLN A 13 24.11 -3.36 -4.86
N ASP A 14 25.42 -3.43 -4.98
CA ASP A 14 26.36 -2.83 -4.02
C ASP A 14 26.18 -1.31 -3.92
N GLN A 15 26.09 -0.63 -5.05
CA GLN A 15 25.87 0.83 -5.10
C GLN A 15 24.50 1.20 -4.53
N PHE A 16 23.47 0.43 -4.82
CA PHE A 16 22.12 0.70 -4.42
C PHE A 16 21.90 0.46 -2.91
N ILE A 17 22.43 -0.62 -2.36
CA ILE A 17 22.38 -0.91 -0.92
C ILE A 17 23.21 0.13 -0.16
N GLN A 18 24.40 0.50 -0.65
CA GLN A 18 25.21 1.55 -0.01
C GLN A 18 24.45 2.88 0.08
N TRP A 19 23.79 3.30 -1.00
CA TRP A 19 22.95 4.49 -0.98
C TRP A 19 21.83 4.38 0.06
N TYR A 20 21.13 3.24 0.08
CA TYR A 20 20.03 3.04 1.02
C TYR A 20 20.48 3.13 2.47
N GLU A 21 21.61 2.53 2.81
CA GLU A 21 22.16 2.59 4.17
C GLU A 21 22.49 4.03 4.63
N GLN A 22 22.87 4.89 3.70
CA GLN A 22 23.19 6.30 3.98
C GLN A 22 21.93 7.19 4.04
N GLU A 23 20.95 6.94 3.19
CA GLU A 23 19.81 7.84 2.96
C GLU A 23 18.46 7.29 3.47
N LYS A 24 18.42 6.08 4.04
CA LYS A 24 17.18 5.47 4.51
C LYS A 24 16.49 6.33 5.56
N ARG A 25 15.17 6.46 5.40
CA ARG A 25 14.35 7.19 6.34
C ARG A 25 14.27 6.48 7.69
N ASN A 26 14.37 7.25 8.77
CA ASN A 26 14.19 6.75 10.13
C ASN A 26 12.69 6.62 10.43
N LEU A 27 12.12 5.43 10.19
CA LEU A 27 10.70 5.16 10.35
C LEU A 27 10.45 4.13 11.46
N PRO A 28 9.37 4.26 12.27
CA PRO A 28 9.14 3.40 13.45
C PRO A 28 9.08 1.90 13.14
N TRP A 29 8.60 1.54 11.97
CA TRP A 29 8.53 0.14 11.50
C TRP A 29 9.82 -0.39 10.91
N ARG A 30 10.89 0.42 10.87
CA ARG A 30 12.24 0.03 10.42
C ARG A 30 13.24 -0.17 11.56
N TYR A 31 12.82 0.03 12.82
CA TYR A 31 13.72 -0.09 13.98
C TYR A 31 14.11 -1.54 14.29
N ASN A 32 13.28 -2.47 13.88
CA ASN A 32 13.53 -3.91 14.03
C ASN A 32 12.89 -4.67 12.86
N ARG A 33 13.08 -6.01 12.86
CA ARG A 33 12.51 -6.91 11.84
C ARG A 33 11.29 -7.68 12.37
N ASP A 34 10.54 -7.13 13.31
CA ASP A 34 9.33 -7.75 13.82
C ASP A 34 8.28 -7.89 12.72
N PRO A 35 7.91 -9.10 12.31
CA PRO A 35 6.99 -9.33 11.20
C PRO A 35 5.59 -8.76 11.45
N TYR A 36 5.12 -8.71 12.71
CA TYR A 36 3.85 -8.09 13.06
C TYR A 36 3.87 -6.59 12.80
N ARG A 37 4.90 -5.89 13.25
CA ARG A 37 5.08 -4.45 13.04
C ARG A 37 5.21 -4.10 11.56
N ILE A 38 5.97 -4.89 10.82
CA ILE A 38 6.14 -4.73 9.37
C ILE A 38 4.80 -4.92 8.66
N TRP A 39 4.09 -5.99 8.96
CA TRP A 39 2.77 -6.25 8.37
C TRP A 39 1.79 -5.09 8.60
N ILE A 40 1.63 -4.63 9.85
CA ILE A 40 0.71 -3.53 10.17
C ILE A 40 1.09 -2.26 9.42
N SER A 41 2.37 -1.89 9.40
CA SER A 41 2.84 -0.70 8.68
C SER A 41 2.58 -0.79 7.18
N GLU A 42 2.82 -1.94 6.56
CA GLU A 42 2.58 -2.16 5.12
C GLU A 42 1.10 -2.00 4.75
N ILE A 43 0.19 -2.50 5.59
CA ILE A 43 -1.24 -2.30 5.36
C ILE A 43 -1.65 -0.84 5.57
N MET A 44 -1.13 -0.16 6.59
CA MET A 44 -1.43 1.26 6.83
C MET A 44 -0.93 2.15 5.71
N LEU A 45 0.24 1.85 5.13
CA LEU A 45 0.85 2.61 4.04
C LEU A 45 0.12 2.44 2.69
N GLN A 46 -0.78 1.45 2.57
CA GLN A 46 -1.62 1.34 1.37
C GLN A 46 -2.50 2.58 1.21
N GLN A 47 -2.24 3.38 0.17
CA GLN A 47 -2.97 4.61 -0.18
C GLN A 47 -2.96 5.69 0.92
N THR A 48 -2.04 5.63 1.88
CA THR A 48 -1.87 6.62 2.93
C THR A 48 -0.43 7.11 2.97
N ARG A 49 -0.23 8.41 3.18
CA ARG A 49 1.09 9.02 3.25
C ARG A 49 1.84 8.57 4.50
N VAL A 50 3.16 8.44 4.39
CA VAL A 50 4.06 8.03 5.48
C VAL A 50 3.87 8.92 6.71
N ASP A 51 3.89 10.24 6.56
CA ASP A 51 3.75 11.17 7.67
C ASP A 51 2.44 10.98 8.47
N THR A 52 1.36 10.67 7.76
CA THR A 52 0.08 10.34 8.40
C THR A 52 0.15 9.02 9.15
N VAL A 53 0.82 8.01 8.60
CA VAL A 53 0.87 6.66 9.18
C VAL A 53 1.66 6.62 10.48
N ILE A 54 2.69 7.46 10.68
CA ILE A 54 3.57 7.41 11.85
C ILE A 54 2.79 7.44 13.17
N ASP A 55 1.92 8.43 13.37
CA ASP A 55 1.14 8.57 14.60
C ASP A 55 0.11 7.44 14.77
N TYR A 56 -0.53 7.03 13.66
CA TYR A 56 -1.45 5.88 13.66
C TYR A 56 -0.76 4.58 14.04
N PHE A 57 0.44 4.37 13.53
CA PHE A 57 1.23 3.18 13.82
C PHE A 57 1.61 3.10 15.30
N TYR A 58 2.10 4.19 15.90
CA TYR A 58 2.42 4.22 17.33
C TYR A 58 1.19 3.91 18.18
N ARG A 59 0.07 4.57 17.92
CA ARG A 59 -1.19 4.34 18.63
C ARG A 59 -1.69 2.91 18.45
N PHE A 60 -1.60 2.36 17.25
CA PHE A 60 -2.03 1.00 16.96
C PHE A 60 -1.18 -0.03 17.71
N MET A 61 0.14 0.15 17.74
CA MET A 61 1.05 -0.73 18.50
C MET A 61 0.86 -0.62 20.01
N GLU A 62 0.46 0.53 20.52
CA GLU A 62 0.10 0.70 21.92
C GLU A 62 -1.20 -0.04 22.26
N TRP A 63 -2.21 0.07 21.40
CA TRP A 63 -3.53 -0.55 21.66
C TRP A 63 -3.58 -2.04 21.37
N PHE A 64 -2.76 -2.51 20.44
CA PHE A 64 -2.68 -3.89 19.99
C PHE A 64 -1.20 -4.30 19.84
N PRO A 65 -0.46 -4.46 20.95
CA PRO A 65 0.99 -4.73 20.90
C PRO A 65 1.31 -6.12 20.35
N THR A 66 0.36 -7.06 20.34
CA THR A 66 0.53 -8.42 19.84
C THR A 66 -0.57 -8.85 18.87
N ILE A 67 -0.29 -9.90 18.09
CA ILE A 67 -1.28 -10.53 17.20
C ILE A 67 -2.48 -11.04 18.00
N GLU A 68 -2.26 -11.60 19.19
CA GLU A 68 -3.32 -12.11 20.06
C GLU A 68 -4.27 -11.00 20.53
N GLU A 69 -3.73 -9.87 20.98
CA GLU A 69 -4.55 -8.73 21.40
C GLU A 69 -5.35 -8.14 20.26
N LEU A 70 -4.75 -8.08 19.06
CA LEU A 70 -5.47 -7.66 17.86
C LEU A 70 -6.58 -8.64 17.47
N ALA A 71 -6.30 -9.96 17.52
CA ALA A 71 -7.27 -10.99 17.20
C ALA A 71 -8.50 -10.96 18.14
N ASN A 72 -8.26 -10.70 19.42
CA ASN A 72 -9.29 -10.71 20.48
C ASN A 72 -9.95 -9.34 20.69
N ALA A 73 -9.50 -8.28 20.04
CA ALA A 73 -10.02 -6.94 20.21
C ALA A 73 -11.49 -6.84 19.75
N PRO A 74 -12.35 -6.09 20.46
CA PRO A 74 -13.65 -5.71 19.96
C PRO A 74 -13.51 -4.92 18.65
N GLU A 75 -14.38 -5.18 17.67
CA GLU A 75 -14.35 -4.50 16.36
C GLU A 75 -14.44 -2.98 16.52
N GLU A 76 -15.25 -2.50 17.44
CA GLU A 76 -15.40 -1.07 17.75
C GLU A 76 -14.05 -0.42 18.14
N LYS A 77 -13.27 -1.09 19.01
CA LYS A 77 -11.94 -0.61 19.41
C LYS A 77 -10.97 -0.58 18.21
N LEU A 78 -11.02 -1.61 17.36
CA LEU A 78 -10.21 -1.69 16.15
C LEU A 78 -10.54 -0.55 15.17
N LEU A 79 -11.83 -0.34 14.89
CA LEU A 79 -12.30 0.72 13.99
C LEU A 79 -11.97 2.11 14.54
N LYS A 80 -12.04 2.29 15.87
CA LYS A 80 -11.62 3.54 16.51
C LYS A 80 -10.12 3.82 16.36
N ALA A 81 -9.28 2.79 16.47
CA ALA A 81 -7.85 2.93 16.24
C ALA A 81 -7.51 3.29 14.77
N TRP A 82 -8.39 2.92 13.84
CA TRP A 82 -8.26 3.16 12.38
C TRP A 82 -8.97 4.43 11.90
N GLU A 83 -9.72 5.09 12.76
CA GLU A 83 -10.54 6.25 12.42
C GLU A 83 -9.73 7.34 11.71
N GLY A 84 -10.16 7.74 10.51
CA GLY A 84 -9.50 8.76 9.68
C GLY A 84 -8.52 8.21 8.63
N LEU A 85 -8.07 6.95 8.72
CA LEU A 85 -7.23 6.35 7.66
C LEU A 85 -8.03 5.96 6.41
N GLY A 86 -9.36 5.77 6.54
CA GLY A 86 -10.20 5.30 5.45
C GLY A 86 -9.99 3.83 5.08
N TYR A 87 -10.76 3.37 4.07
CA TYR A 87 -10.68 1.96 3.62
C TYR A 87 -10.70 0.96 4.78
N TYR A 88 -11.74 1.01 5.60
CA TYR A 88 -11.87 0.25 6.85
C TYR A 88 -11.85 -1.27 6.67
N SER A 89 -12.09 -1.75 5.44
CA SER A 89 -11.89 -3.15 5.09
C SER A 89 -10.47 -3.63 5.35
N ARG A 90 -9.47 -2.73 5.29
CA ARG A 90 -8.09 -3.06 5.66
C ARG A 90 -7.99 -3.44 7.14
N ALA A 91 -8.60 -2.67 8.04
CA ALA A 91 -8.61 -2.97 9.47
C ALA A 91 -9.30 -4.30 9.76
N ARG A 92 -10.47 -4.55 9.16
CA ARG A 92 -11.19 -5.83 9.31
C ARG A 92 -10.39 -7.02 8.77
N ASN A 93 -9.72 -6.85 7.63
CA ASN A 93 -8.84 -7.89 7.08
C ASN A 93 -7.65 -8.18 7.98
N ILE A 94 -7.02 -7.16 8.58
CA ILE A 94 -5.94 -7.33 9.56
C ILE A 94 -6.43 -8.19 10.73
N GLN A 95 -7.60 -7.88 11.31
CA GLN A 95 -8.14 -8.67 12.42
C GLN A 95 -8.49 -10.09 12.00
N ALA A 96 -9.10 -10.29 10.82
CA ALA A 96 -9.38 -11.61 10.31
C ALA A 96 -8.10 -12.44 10.10
N ALA A 97 -7.05 -11.82 9.56
CA ALA A 97 -5.74 -12.47 9.43
C ALA A 97 -5.09 -12.75 10.80
N ALA A 98 -5.23 -11.85 11.79
CA ALA A 98 -4.76 -12.10 13.15
C ALA A 98 -5.44 -13.32 13.77
N LYS A 99 -6.75 -13.45 13.61
CA LYS A 99 -7.51 -14.65 14.05
C LYS A 99 -7.05 -15.91 13.34
N GLN A 100 -6.78 -15.83 12.04
CA GLN A 100 -6.24 -16.92 11.24
C GLN A 100 -4.84 -17.33 11.76
N ILE A 101 -3.96 -16.38 12.07
CA ILE A 101 -2.64 -16.66 12.64
C ILE A 101 -2.77 -17.35 13.99
N MET A 102 -3.69 -16.94 14.84
CA MET A 102 -3.93 -17.59 16.13
C MET A 102 -4.41 -19.04 15.98
N SER A 103 -5.29 -19.32 15.01
CA SER A 103 -5.89 -20.64 14.83
C SER A 103 -5.05 -21.62 14.00
N GLU A 104 -4.28 -21.13 13.01
CA GLU A 104 -3.60 -21.97 12.02
C GLU A 104 -2.07 -21.99 12.20
N PHE A 105 -1.50 -20.99 12.90
CA PHE A 105 -0.04 -20.79 13.02
C PHE A 105 0.42 -20.57 14.48
N ASP A 106 -0.33 -21.06 15.45
CA ASP A 106 0.01 -20.96 16.89
C ASP A 106 0.35 -19.54 17.36
N GLY A 107 -0.33 -18.53 16.79
CA GLY A 107 -0.11 -17.12 17.14
C GLY A 107 1.20 -16.52 16.60
N LYS A 108 1.91 -17.22 15.76
CA LYS A 108 3.18 -16.76 15.16
C LYS A 108 3.00 -16.44 13.70
N MET A 109 3.56 -15.32 13.27
CA MET A 109 3.56 -14.96 11.86
C MET A 109 4.17 -16.06 11.01
N PRO A 110 3.47 -16.57 9.96
CA PRO A 110 4.03 -17.58 9.07
C PRO A 110 5.27 -17.04 8.33
N GLN A 111 6.19 -17.92 7.97
CA GLN A 111 7.50 -17.56 7.47
C GLN A 111 7.72 -17.86 5.98
N THR A 112 6.85 -18.64 5.36
CA THR A 112 6.95 -18.93 3.92
C THR A 112 6.05 -17.99 3.12
N PRO A 113 6.45 -17.61 1.89
CA PRO A 113 5.62 -16.75 1.03
C PRO A 113 4.21 -17.32 0.79
N GLU A 114 4.09 -18.64 0.65
CA GLU A 114 2.82 -19.33 0.44
C GLU A 114 1.88 -19.17 1.64
N GLU A 115 2.40 -19.39 2.84
CA GLU A 115 1.63 -19.23 4.08
C GLU A 115 1.28 -17.77 4.36
N ILE A 116 2.23 -16.85 4.16
CA ILE A 116 1.99 -15.39 4.31
C ILE A 116 0.87 -14.96 3.35
N SER A 117 0.91 -15.41 2.10
CA SER A 117 -0.08 -15.04 1.08
C SER A 117 -1.47 -15.64 1.33
N SER A 118 -1.57 -16.69 2.16
CA SER A 118 -2.84 -17.30 2.55
C SER A 118 -3.63 -16.45 3.54
N LEU A 119 -3.00 -15.50 4.20
CA LEU A 119 -3.63 -14.64 5.19
C LEU A 119 -4.60 -13.64 4.57
N LYS A 120 -5.71 -13.40 5.26
CA LYS A 120 -6.76 -12.51 4.77
C LYS A 120 -6.25 -11.10 4.48
N GLY A 121 -6.46 -10.62 3.26
CA GLY A 121 -6.10 -9.27 2.83
C GLY A 121 -4.61 -9.06 2.51
N ILE A 122 -3.80 -10.11 2.54
CA ILE A 122 -2.40 -10.06 2.14
C ILE A 122 -2.27 -10.46 0.66
N GLY A 123 -1.86 -9.50 -0.15
CA GLY A 123 -1.59 -9.69 -1.57
C GLY A 123 -0.11 -9.90 -1.87
N PRO A 124 0.25 -10.12 -3.15
CA PRO A 124 1.63 -10.41 -3.56
C PRO A 124 2.66 -9.36 -3.12
N TYR A 125 2.30 -8.07 -3.14
CA TYR A 125 3.17 -7.00 -2.66
C TYR A 125 3.47 -7.15 -1.17
N THR A 126 2.44 -7.26 -0.33
CA THR A 126 2.60 -7.38 1.12
C THR A 126 3.31 -8.67 1.50
N THR A 127 3.05 -9.76 0.77
CA THR A 127 3.79 -11.03 0.92
C THR A 127 5.29 -10.80 0.71
N GLY A 128 5.69 -10.18 -0.41
CA GLY A 128 7.09 -9.89 -0.70
C GLY A 128 7.74 -8.97 0.32
N ALA A 129 7.02 -7.95 0.79
CA ALA A 129 7.50 -7.04 1.82
C ALA A 129 7.76 -7.76 3.15
N ILE A 130 6.80 -8.53 3.65
CA ILE A 130 6.96 -9.30 4.91
C ILE A 130 8.07 -10.35 4.76
N ALA A 131 8.02 -11.14 3.69
CA ALA A 131 9.00 -12.21 3.46
C ALA A 131 10.43 -11.68 3.38
N SER A 132 10.65 -10.56 2.71
CA SER A 132 12.00 -10.00 2.54
C SER A 132 12.47 -9.21 3.77
N ILE A 133 11.64 -8.34 4.33
CA ILE A 133 12.05 -7.43 5.41
C ILE A 133 12.14 -8.18 6.75
N ALA A 134 11.15 -9.01 7.06
CA ALA A 134 11.12 -9.74 8.34
C ALA A 134 11.99 -10.99 8.31
N PHE A 135 11.93 -11.77 7.22
CA PHE A 135 12.50 -13.11 7.17
C PHE A 135 13.74 -13.23 6.27
N GLY A 136 14.12 -12.15 5.56
CA GLY A 136 15.32 -12.15 4.72
C GLY A 136 15.22 -13.04 3.47
N LEU A 137 13.99 -13.33 3.01
CA LEU A 137 13.78 -14.11 1.80
C LEU A 137 13.87 -13.22 0.56
N PRO A 138 14.49 -13.68 -0.54
CA PRO A 138 14.67 -12.86 -1.76
C PRO A 138 13.35 -12.74 -2.57
N GLU A 139 12.30 -12.31 -1.91
CA GLU A 139 10.97 -12.10 -2.49
C GLU A 139 10.76 -10.63 -2.87
N PRO A 140 10.43 -10.34 -4.14
CA PRO A 140 10.13 -8.98 -4.59
C PRO A 140 8.87 -8.41 -3.95
N ALA A 141 8.94 -7.14 -3.55
CA ALA A 141 7.77 -6.36 -3.13
C ALA A 141 7.44 -5.33 -4.24
N VAL A 142 6.60 -5.74 -5.19
CA VAL A 142 6.30 -4.94 -6.39
C VAL A 142 5.03 -4.13 -6.20
N ASP A 143 5.19 -2.82 -5.95
CA ASP A 143 4.12 -1.81 -5.94
C ASP A 143 4.16 -0.91 -7.18
N GLY A 144 3.32 0.10 -7.23
CA GLY A 144 3.31 1.08 -8.33
C GLY A 144 4.59 1.91 -8.44
N ASN A 145 5.29 2.16 -7.33
CA ASN A 145 6.58 2.84 -7.33
C ASN A 145 7.67 1.95 -7.92
N VAL A 146 7.73 0.71 -7.48
CA VAL A 146 8.68 -0.29 -7.97
C VAL A 146 8.46 -0.54 -9.46
N MET A 147 7.20 -0.73 -9.91
CA MET A 147 6.90 -0.87 -11.34
C MET A 147 7.40 0.33 -12.16
N ARG A 148 7.25 1.54 -11.66
CA ARG A 148 7.75 2.76 -12.33
C ARG A 148 9.29 2.78 -12.41
N VAL A 149 9.97 2.50 -11.31
CA VAL A 149 11.44 2.45 -11.28
C VAL A 149 11.96 1.40 -12.25
N VAL A 150 11.45 0.18 -12.15
CA VAL A 150 11.87 -0.96 -12.97
C VAL A 150 11.55 -0.74 -14.47
N SER A 151 10.37 -0.13 -14.78
CA SER A 151 10.05 0.20 -16.17
C SER A 151 11.04 1.20 -16.78
N ARG A 152 11.50 2.19 -16.01
CA ARG A 152 12.53 3.16 -16.45
C ARG A 152 13.92 2.52 -16.52
N LEU A 153 14.24 1.69 -15.53
CA LEU A 153 15.54 1.03 -15.45
C LEU A 153 15.82 0.18 -16.71
N PHE A 154 14.81 -0.55 -17.19
CA PHE A 154 14.90 -1.50 -18.28
C PHE A 154 14.10 -1.12 -19.54
N CYS A 155 13.48 0.04 -19.60
CA CYS A 155 12.55 0.43 -20.68
C CYS A 155 11.45 -0.62 -20.92
N ILE A 156 10.80 -1.11 -19.85
CA ILE A 156 9.72 -2.09 -19.97
C ILE A 156 8.43 -1.38 -20.40
N GLU A 157 7.92 -1.74 -21.58
CA GLU A 157 6.71 -1.15 -22.18
C GLU A 157 5.39 -1.77 -21.68
N ALA A 158 5.48 -2.75 -20.78
CA ALA A 158 4.27 -3.35 -20.20
C ALA A 158 3.45 -2.32 -19.44
N ASP A 159 2.15 -2.30 -19.72
CA ASP A 159 1.20 -1.37 -19.10
C ASP A 159 1.00 -1.68 -17.63
N ILE A 160 1.47 -0.80 -16.73
CA ILE A 160 1.37 -0.99 -15.28
C ILE A 160 -0.08 -0.96 -14.74
N ALA A 161 -1.05 -0.52 -15.54
CA ALA A 161 -2.46 -0.55 -15.15
C ALA A 161 -3.09 -1.95 -15.30
N LYS A 162 -2.44 -2.85 -16.05
CA LYS A 162 -2.92 -4.21 -16.28
C LYS A 162 -2.38 -5.15 -15.22
N ALA A 163 -3.26 -5.92 -14.57
CA ALA A 163 -2.87 -6.91 -13.57
C ALA A 163 -1.90 -7.97 -14.13
N SER A 164 -2.07 -8.37 -15.40
CA SER A 164 -1.18 -9.32 -16.09
C SER A 164 0.27 -8.85 -16.22
N SER A 165 0.50 -7.53 -16.24
CA SER A 165 1.84 -6.97 -16.36
C SER A 165 2.68 -7.14 -15.08
N ARG A 166 2.03 -7.37 -13.92
CA ARG A 166 2.72 -7.52 -12.65
C ARG A 166 3.79 -8.60 -12.68
N LYS A 167 3.49 -9.72 -13.33
CA LYS A 167 4.44 -10.85 -13.46
C LYS A 167 5.74 -10.43 -14.15
N ILE A 168 5.67 -9.55 -15.15
CA ILE A 168 6.84 -9.04 -15.87
C ILE A 168 7.77 -8.25 -14.94
N PHE A 169 7.18 -7.41 -14.08
CA PHE A 169 7.94 -6.61 -13.12
C PHE A 169 8.47 -7.47 -11.96
N ASP A 170 7.72 -8.47 -11.52
CA ASP A 170 8.17 -9.45 -10.54
C ASP A 170 9.39 -10.23 -11.06
N GLU A 171 9.32 -10.74 -12.28
CA GLU A 171 10.44 -11.42 -12.94
C GLU A 171 11.66 -10.52 -13.11
N ALA A 172 11.46 -9.23 -13.40
CA ALA A 172 12.55 -8.27 -13.51
C ALA A 172 13.20 -8.01 -12.15
N MET A 173 12.39 -7.84 -11.10
CA MET A 173 12.89 -7.66 -9.75
C MET A 173 13.65 -8.89 -9.23
N ARG A 174 13.17 -10.11 -9.49
CA ARG A 174 13.87 -11.37 -9.10
C ARG A 174 15.26 -11.49 -9.70
N LYS A 175 15.56 -10.83 -10.83
CA LYS A 175 16.88 -10.85 -11.44
C LYS A 175 17.86 -9.86 -10.82
N ILE A 176 17.37 -8.85 -10.13
CA ILE A 176 18.20 -7.78 -9.60
C ILE A 176 18.20 -7.69 -8.07
N ILE A 177 17.26 -8.35 -7.41
CA ILE A 177 17.17 -8.31 -5.93
C ILE A 177 18.46 -8.85 -5.31
N ASP A 178 18.97 -8.17 -4.29
CA ASP A 178 20.12 -8.63 -3.53
C ASP A 178 19.69 -9.75 -2.57
N GLU A 179 20.15 -10.97 -2.80
CA GLU A 179 19.81 -12.14 -1.99
C GLU A 179 20.33 -12.05 -0.54
N LYS A 180 21.36 -11.23 -0.30
CA LYS A 180 21.92 -11.05 1.04
C LYS A 180 21.18 -9.98 1.84
N HIS A 181 20.60 -9.00 1.14
CA HIS A 181 19.91 -7.84 1.74
C HIS A 181 18.55 -7.58 1.06
N PRO A 182 17.66 -8.60 0.94
CA PRO A 182 16.45 -8.44 0.13
C PRO A 182 15.45 -7.45 0.72
N GLY A 183 15.37 -7.35 2.04
CA GLY A 183 14.52 -6.39 2.73
C GLY A 183 14.97 -4.95 2.50
N GLU A 184 16.28 -4.70 2.66
CA GLU A 184 16.90 -3.40 2.37
C GLU A 184 16.74 -3.02 0.91
N PHE A 185 16.90 -3.98 0.00
CA PHE A 185 16.73 -3.76 -1.44
C PHE A 185 15.30 -3.34 -1.80
N ASN A 186 14.30 -4.04 -1.31
CA ASN A 186 12.89 -3.68 -1.52
C ASN A 186 12.56 -2.29 -0.94
N GLN A 187 13.03 -1.99 0.27
CA GLN A 187 12.83 -0.69 0.90
C GLN A 187 13.56 0.43 0.11
N ALA A 188 14.77 0.15 -0.39
CA ALA A 188 15.50 1.07 -1.27
C ALA A 188 14.72 1.41 -2.53
N MET A 189 14.09 0.41 -3.17
CA MET A 189 13.24 0.60 -4.36
C MET A 189 12.03 1.48 -4.07
N MET A 190 11.39 1.30 -2.90
CA MET A 190 10.27 2.13 -2.46
C MET A 190 10.70 3.57 -2.18
N ASP A 191 11.82 3.76 -1.46
CA ASP A 191 12.34 5.08 -1.13
C ASP A 191 12.80 5.83 -2.39
N LEU A 192 13.51 5.16 -3.29
CA LEU A 192 13.90 5.73 -4.57
C LEU A 192 12.68 6.17 -5.40
N GLY A 193 11.67 5.30 -5.49
CA GLY A 193 10.45 5.59 -6.23
C GLY A 193 9.66 6.77 -5.65
N SER A 194 9.63 6.92 -4.32
CA SER A 194 8.88 7.99 -3.67
C SER A 194 9.62 9.34 -3.66
N ALA A 195 10.94 9.35 -3.52
CA ALA A 195 11.72 10.57 -3.29
C ALA A 195 12.46 11.10 -4.55
N ILE A 196 12.97 10.21 -5.39
CA ILE A 196 13.85 10.53 -6.51
C ILE A 196 13.21 10.20 -7.86
N CYS A 197 12.82 8.95 -8.08
CA CYS A 197 12.23 8.50 -9.34
C CYS A 197 10.72 8.78 -9.39
N THR A 198 10.33 10.04 -9.20
CA THR A 198 8.94 10.48 -9.12
C THR A 198 8.19 10.34 -10.46
N PRO A 199 6.84 10.34 -10.45
CA PRO A 199 6.05 10.12 -11.68
C PRO A 199 6.31 11.15 -12.78
N THR A 200 6.29 12.45 -12.45
CA THR A 200 6.32 13.54 -13.44
C THR A 200 7.66 14.21 -13.59
N SER A 201 8.41 14.33 -12.50
CA SER A 201 9.69 15.08 -12.47
C SER A 201 10.76 14.28 -11.73
N PRO A 202 11.25 13.18 -12.32
CA PRO A 202 12.29 12.36 -11.70
C PRO A 202 13.61 13.15 -11.62
N LYS A 203 14.25 13.07 -10.45
CA LYS A 203 15.54 13.74 -10.17
C LYS A 203 16.70 12.86 -10.62
N CYS A 204 16.85 12.66 -11.93
CA CYS A 204 17.82 11.72 -12.49
C CYS A 204 19.28 12.08 -12.18
N GLU A 205 19.60 13.38 -12.07
CA GLU A 205 20.95 13.85 -11.79
C GLU A 205 21.48 13.43 -10.40
N THR A 206 20.57 13.26 -9.44
CA THR A 206 20.90 12.81 -8.08
C THR A 206 20.55 11.34 -7.83
N CYS A 207 20.16 10.61 -8.86
CA CYS A 207 19.73 9.23 -8.74
C CYS A 207 20.94 8.29 -8.53
N PRO A 208 20.95 7.49 -7.45
CA PRO A 208 22.08 6.59 -7.15
C PRO A 208 22.29 5.51 -8.22
N ILE A 209 21.26 5.16 -8.97
CA ILE A 209 21.31 4.14 -10.03
C ILE A 209 21.24 4.74 -11.44
N GLN A 210 21.57 6.01 -11.60
CA GLN A 210 21.54 6.71 -12.87
C GLN A 210 22.34 5.98 -13.97
N ALA A 211 23.54 5.51 -13.62
CA ALA A 211 24.44 4.85 -14.56
C ALA A 211 23.89 3.56 -15.17
N PHE A 212 22.96 2.90 -14.47
CA PHE A 212 22.31 1.66 -14.91
C PHE A 212 20.98 1.91 -15.64
N CYS A 213 20.40 3.11 -15.53
CA CYS A 213 19.07 3.41 -16.01
C CYS A 213 19.02 3.62 -17.54
N LEU A 214 18.41 2.66 -18.25
CA LEU A 214 18.31 2.71 -19.71
C LEU A 214 17.45 3.88 -20.21
N ALA A 215 16.34 4.18 -19.53
CA ALA A 215 15.48 5.32 -19.89
C ALA A 215 16.21 6.66 -19.73
N ASN A 216 17.04 6.80 -18.70
CA ASN A 216 17.87 7.99 -18.52
C ASN A 216 18.95 8.10 -19.60
N LYS A 217 19.66 7.01 -19.92
CA LYS A 217 20.65 6.98 -21.00
C LYS A 217 20.06 7.38 -22.35
N ARG A 218 18.78 7.08 -22.57
CA ARG A 218 18.06 7.40 -23.82
C ARG A 218 17.31 8.74 -23.77
N GLY A 219 17.27 9.43 -22.63
CA GLY A 219 16.50 10.68 -22.45
C GLY A 219 14.98 10.52 -22.52
N ILE A 220 14.46 9.32 -22.23
CA ILE A 220 13.03 8.97 -22.36
C ILE A 220 12.36 8.58 -21.04
N GLN A 221 12.92 8.96 -19.90
CA GLN A 221 12.42 8.56 -18.58
C GLN A 221 10.98 9.01 -18.31
N THR A 222 10.52 10.09 -18.94
CA THR A 222 9.16 10.58 -18.80
C THR A 222 8.13 9.80 -19.63
N SER A 223 8.59 9.01 -20.61
CA SER A 223 7.74 8.09 -21.39
C SER A 223 7.38 6.83 -20.60
N PHE A 224 8.03 6.59 -19.48
CA PHE A 224 7.80 5.42 -18.60
C PHE A 224 7.31 5.84 -17.22
N PRO A 225 6.46 5.03 -16.59
CA PRO A 225 5.90 3.77 -17.07
C PRO A 225 4.78 3.99 -18.10
N VAL A 226 4.59 3.01 -18.98
CA VAL A 226 3.39 2.95 -19.83
C VAL A 226 2.18 2.69 -18.93
N LYS A 227 1.15 3.52 -19.05
CA LYS A 227 -0.06 3.42 -18.22
C LYS A 227 -1.30 3.87 -18.96
N THR A 228 -2.21 2.93 -19.19
CA THR A 228 -3.55 3.25 -19.72
C THR A 228 -4.29 4.16 -18.73
N LYS A 229 -4.88 5.24 -19.25
CA LYS A 229 -5.71 6.14 -18.45
C LYS A 229 -6.95 5.40 -17.95
N LYS A 230 -7.23 5.50 -16.65
CA LYS A 230 -8.50 5.00 -16.10
C LYS A 230 -9.67 5.77 -16.70
N ALA A 231 -10.81 5.08 -16.84
CA ALA A 231 -12.08 5.77 -17.11
C ALA A 231 -12.32 6.85 -16.07
N LYS A 232 -12.97 7.95 -16.49
CA LYS A 232 -13.35 9.01 -15.55
C LYS A 232 -14.25 8.41 -14.46
N PRO A 233 -14.10 8.83 -13.19
CA PRO A 233 -15.07 8.48 -12.15
C PRO A 233 -16.48 8.85 -12.60
N LYS A 234 -17.45 8.00 -12.23
CA LYS A 234 -18.86 8.30 -12.40
C LYS A 234 -19.32 9.09 -11.18
N ASP A 235 -19.90 10.25 -11.39
CA ASP A 235 -20.51 11.01 -10.32
C ASP A 235 -21.79 10.30 -9.84
N VAL A 236 -21.95 10.21 -8.52
CA VAL A 236 -23.12 9.61 -7.87
C VAL A 236 -23.66 10.64 -6.90
N TYR A 237 -24.96 10.87 -6.96
CA TYR A 237 -25.63 11.91 -6.19
C TYR A 237 -26.45 11.29 -5.07
N TYR A 238 -26.30 11.81 -3.86
CA TYR A 238 -27.04 11.37 -2.69
C TYR A 238 -27.72 12.56 -2.02
N ILE A 239 -28.93 12.32 -1.51
CA ILE A 239 -29.60 13.18 -0.56
C ILE A 239 -29.48 12.52 0.80
N SER A 240 -29.05 13.30 1.79
CA SER A 240 -28.94 12.84 3.17
C SER A 240 -29.88 13.67 4.07
N ALA A 241 -30.68 13.03 4.90
CA ALA A 241 -31.64 13.66 5.80
C ALA A 241 -31.13 13.65 7.24
N ALA A 242 -30.80 14.82 7.78
CA ALA A 242 -30.48 14.97 9.21
C ALA A 242 -31.79 15.11 10.02
N LEU A 243 -32.37 14.00 10.45
CA LEU A 243 -33.61 13.97 11.21
C LEU A 243 -33.31 14.15 12.69
N GLN A 244 -33.86 15.23 13.29
CA GLN A 244 -33.72 15.53 14.71
C GLN A 244 -35.09 15.43 15.42
N ASN A 245 -35.11 14.81 16.59
CA ASN A 245 -36.31 14.75 17.41
C ASN A 245 -36.40 15.98 18.32
N HIS A 246 -37.51 16.11 19.04
CA HIS A 246 -37.79 17.25 19.95
C HIS A 246 -36.79 17.38 21.11
N SER A 247 -36.07 16.33 21.48
CA SER A 247 -35.02 16.36 22.50
C SER A 247 -33.64 16.71 21.98
N GLY A 248 -33.51 16.99 20.67
CA GLY A 248 -32.25 17.34 20.05
C GLY A 248 -31.41 16.13 19.55
N ALA A 249 -31.90 14.91 19.71
CA ALA A 249 -31.20 13.72 19.24
C ALA A 249 -31.42 13.50 17.74
N TYR A 250 -30.36 13.09 17.04
CA TYR A 250 -30.41 12.76 15.61
C TYR A 250 -30.63 11.28 15.37
N TYR A 251 -31.33 10.96 14.29
CA TYR A 251 -31.51 9.60 13.82
C TYR A 251 -30.35 9.23 12.90
N PHE A 252 -29.72 8.07 13.17
CA PHE A 252 -28.71 7.46 12.35
C PHE A 252 -29.13 6.04 12.01
N GLU A 253 -28.69 5.54 10.88
CA GLU A 253 -28.83 4.16 10.46
C GLU A 253 -27.47 3.53 10.16
N GLU A 254 -27.34 2.24 10.46
CA GLU A 254 -26.17 1.47 10.14
C GLU A 254 -26.19 1.06 8.66
N ARG A 255 -25.10 1.30 7.95
CA ARG A 255 -24.98 0.94 6.54
C ARG A 255 -24.88 -0.58 6.38
N ASP A 256 -25.49 -1.06 5.30
CA ASP A 256 -25.44 -2.46 4.88
C ASP A 256 -24.01 -2.97 4.78
N SER A 257 -23.78 -4.17 5.35
CA SER A 257 -22.48 -4.86 5.36
C SER A 257 -21.91 -5.17 3.98
N GLN A 258 -22.72 -5.11 2.92
CA GLN A 258 -22.33 -5.39 1.53
C GLN A 258 -22.08 -4.12 0.70
N LYS A 259 -22.30 -2.94 1.27
CA LYS A 259 -22.21 -1.66 0.57
C LYS A 259 -20.96 -0.86 0.96
N LEU A 260 -20.71 0.22 0.23
CA LEU A 260 -19.65 1.19 0.54
C LEU A 260 -19.82 1.72 1.98
N LEU A 261 -18.71 1.77 2.74
CA LEU A 261 -18.68 2.14 4.15
C LEU A 261 -19.54 1.20 5.03
N ALA A 262 -19.45 -0.11 4.76
CA ALA A 262 -20.16 -1.16 5.48
C ALA A 262 -20.06 -1.02 7.00
N ASN A 263 -21.18 -1.25 7.69
CA ASN A 263 -21.32 -1.20 9.15
C ASN A 263 -20.94 0.15 9.80
N MET A 264 -20.88 1.23 9.01
CA MET A 264 -20.71 2.57 9.54
C MET A 264 -22.08 3.25 9.73
N TRP A 265 -22.18 4.07 10.76
CA TRP A 265 -23.39 4.85 11.04
C TRP A 265 -23.41 6.11 10.18
N THR A 266 -24.56 6.42 9.57
CA THR A 266 -24.76 7.60 8.75
C THR A 266 -26.17 8.15 8.92
N PHE A 267 -26.41 9.40 8.54
CA PHE A 267 -27.75 9.87 8.31
C PHE A 267 -28.43 9.06 7.19
N PRO A 268 -29.77 8.88 7.22
CA PRO A 268 -30.46 8.25 6.11
C PRO A 268 -30.10 8.89 4.76
N MET A 269 -29.76 8.05 3.80
CA MET A 269 -29.27 8.49 2.48
C MET A 269 -30.06 7.78 1.37
N MET A 270 -30.40 8.54 0.36
CA MET A 270 -31.03 8.03 -0.86
C MET A 270 -30.21 8.44 -2.08
N GLU A 271 -29.88 7.49 -2.94
CA GLU A 271 -29.27 7.76 -4.24
C GLU A 271 -30.32 8.37 -5.17
N VAL A 272 -29.94 9.44 -5.86
CA VAL A 272 -30.82 10.19 -6.77
C VAL A 272 -30.13 10.41 -8.10
N THR A 273 -30.89 10.74 -9.12
CA THR A 273 -30.36 11.19 -10.40
C THR A 273 -29.76 12.59 -10.30
N GLN A 274 -28.89 12.95 -11.24
CA GLN A 274 -28.36 14.32 -11.32
C GLN A 274 -29.47 15.36 -11.44
N GLU A 275 -30.50 15.10 -12.24
CA GLU A 275 -31.64 16.00 -12.44
C GLU A 275 -32.42 16.22 -11.14
N GLU A 276 -32.70 15.18 -10.38
CA GLU A 276 -33.36 15.27 -9.07
C GLU A 276 -32.50 16.06 -8.07
N TYR A 277 -31.18 15.80 -8.06
CA TYR A 277 -30.25 16.55 -7.21
C TYR A 277 -30.22 18.03 -7.52
N GLU A 278 -30.11 18.43 -8.79
CA GLU A 278 -30.10 19.82 -9.23
C GLU A 278 -31.42 20.52 -8.91
N ARG A 279 -32.57 19.83 -9.13
CA ARG A 279 -33.89 20.33 -8.76
C ARG A 279 -34.03 20.63 -7.28
N LEU A 280 -33.51 19.73 -6.42
CA LEU A 280 -33.57 19.90 -4.97
C LEU A 280 -32.67 21.04 -4.50
N LEU A 281 -31.45 21.15 -5.05
CA LEU A 281 -30.57 22.29 -4.78
C LEU A 281 -31.23 23.64 -5.13
N SER A 282 -31.99 23.72 -6.22
CA SER A 282 -32.70 24.96 -6.61
C SER A 282 -33.80 25.36 -5.61
N LEU A 283 -34.33 24.40 -4.85
CA LEU A 283 -35.36 24.66 -3.82
C LEU A 283 -34.78 25.13 -2.47
N ILE A 284 -33.48 24.91 -2.23
CA ILE A 284 -32.80 25.28 -0.96
C ILE A 284 -32.42 26.78 -0.94
N HIS A 285 -32.49 27.48 -2.10
CA HIS A 285 -32.13 28.88 -2.25
C HIS A 285 -33.33 29.84 -2.26
N ILE A 286 -34.49 29.41 -1.75
CA ILE A 286 -35.68 30.25 -1.62
C ILE A 286 -35.77 30.82 -0.21
#